data_03f22badfb5c8243cd7bd1c8cb154488
#
_entry.id   03f22badfb5c8243cd7bd1c8cb154488
#
_cell.length_a   1.000
_cell.length_b   1.000
_cell.length_c   1.000
_cell.angle_alpha   90.00
_cell.angle_beta   90.00
_cell.angle_gamma   90.00
#
_symmetry.space_group_name_H-M   'P 1'
#
loop_
_entity.id
_entity.type
_entity.pdbx_description
1 polymer ?
#
loop_
_entity_poly.entity_id
_entity_poly.type
_entity_poly.pdbx_seq_one_letter_code
_entity_poly.pdbx_strand_id
1 'polypeptide(L)'
;MLPTKAKLKKEVFNNLQFYLAKIKETILSVDQNSRVYLFGSVAIGKYNLASDVDILIVTSVDRNIIQNALDKGNLGFPFEFHIRNEKTAEPYFMHVKKMILI
;
A
#
# COMPACT_ATOMS: atom_id res chain seq x y z
N MET A 1 3.48 -23.38 12.42
CA MET A 1 2.16 -22.74 12.61
C MET A 1 2.12 -21.39 11.93
N LEU A 2 1.09 -21.12 11.15
CA LEU A 2 0.92 -19.80 10.52
C LEU A 2 0.49 -18.78 11.57
N PRO A 3 1.01 -17.54 11.51
CA PRO A 3 0.57 -16.49 12.42
C PRO A 3 -0.89 -16.12 12.17
N THR A 4 -1.59 -15.73 13.23
CA THR A 4 -2.96 -15.21 13.09
C THR A 4 -2.93 -13.87 12.38
N LYS A 5 -4.09 -13.45 11.85
CA LYS A 5 -4.21 -12.12 11.21
C LYS A 5 -3.86 -11.01 12.20
N ALA A 6 -4.25 -11.15 13.47
CA ALA A 6 -3.92 -10.17 14.50
C ALA A 6 -2.41 -10.04 14.71
N LYS A 7 -1.68 -11.16 14.73
CA LYS A 7 -0.23 -11.15 14.88
C LYS A 7 0.46 -10.53 13.68
N LEU A 8 0.01 -10.87 12.46
CA LEU A 8 0.54 -10.29 11.23
C LEU A 8 0.36 -8.77 11.21
N LYS A 9 -0.85 -8.31 11.55
CA LYS A 9 -1.16 -6.89 11.59
C LYS A 9 -0.29 -6.14 12.59
N LYS A 10 -0.12 -6.72 13.79
CA LYS A 10 0.72 -6.15 14.83
C LYS A 10 2.17 -6.04 14.38
N GLU A 11 2.69 -7.07 13.72
CA GLU A 11 4.04 -7.04 13.18
C GLU A 11 4.21 -5.94 12.14
N VAL A 12 3.25 -5.81 11.22
CA VAL A 12 3.30 -4.78 10.19
C VAL A 12 3.28 -3.38 10.81
N PHE A 13 2.40 -3.13 11.78
CA PHE A 13 2.34 -1.83 12.46
C PHE A 13 3.63 -1.53 13.23
N ASN A 14 4.23 -2.54 13.86
CA ASN A 14 5.49 -2.36 14.58
C ASN A 14 6.69 -2.13 13.64
N ASN A 15 6.57 -2.53 12.38
CA ASN A 15 7.65 -2.42 11.39
C ASN A 15 7.15 -1.74 10.11
N LEU A 16 6.26 -0.78 10.24
CA LEU A 16 5.55 -0.18 9.10
C LEU A 16 6.51 0.39 8.07
N GLN A 17 7.53 1.13 8.49
CA GLN A 17 8.49 1.75 7.55
C GLN A 17 9.23 0.70 6.72
N PHE A 18 9.57 -0.43 7.32
CA PHE A 18 10.20 -1.53 6.62
C PHE A 18 9.29 -2.07 5.50
N TYR A 19 8.01 -2.31 5.82
CA TYR A 19 7.05 -2.81 4.84
C TYR A 19 6.73 -1.79 3.76
N LEU A 20 6.61 -0.52 4.10
CA LEU A 20 6.38 0.54 3.12
C LEU A 20 7.57 0.65 2.14
N ALA A 21 8.79 0.55 2.64
CA ALA A 21 9.99 0.53 1.80
C ALA A 21 10.00 -0.67 0.85
N LYS A 22 9.61 -1.84 1.34
CA LYS A 22 9.54 -3.06 0.54
C LYS A 22 8.48 -2.94 -0.56
N ILE A 23 7.32 -2.37 -0.24
CA ILE A 23 6.27 -2.10 -1.22
C ILE A 23 6.79 -1.17 -2.32
N LYS A 24 7.37 -0.05 -1.92
CA LYS A 24 7.92 0.93 -2.87
C LYS A 24 8.95 0.29 -3.80
N GLU A 25 9.90 -0.44 -3.23
CA GLU A 25 10.95 -1.12 -4.00
C GLU A 25 10.35 -2.10 -5.01
N THR A 26 9.37 -2.89 -4.58
CA THR A 26 8.69 -3.86 -5.43
C THR A 26 7.99 -3.17 -6.60
N ILE A 27 7.25 -2.10 -6.33
CA ILE A 27 6.52 -1.37 -7.37
C ILE A 27 7.48 -0.67 -8.34
N LEU A 28 8.52 -0.02 -7.83
CA LEU A 28 9.50 0.65 -8.68
C LEU A 28 10.28 -0.31 -9.57
N SER A 29 10.45 -1.57 -9.15
CA SER A 29 11.09 -2.59 -9.98
C SER A 29 10.24 -2.97 -11.20
N VAL A 30 8.92 -2.78 -11.10
CA VAL A 30 7.98 -3.03 -12.21
C VAL A 30 7.75 -1.79 -13.06
N ASP A 31 7.65 -0.62 -12.42
CA ASP A 31 7.40 0.65 -13.09
C ASP A 31 8.15 1.78 -12.38
N GLN A 32 9.26 2.22 -12.99
CA GLN A 32 10.09 3.31 -12.44
C GLN A 32 9.35 4.64 -12.35
N ASN A 33 8.30 4.81 -13.14
CA ASN A 33 7.51 6.05 -13.19
C ASN A 33 6.31 6.02 -12.25
N SER A 34 6.13 4.94 -11.51
CA SER A 34 5.04 4.82 -10.56
C SER A 34 5.24 5.71 -9.34
N ARG A 35 4.14 6.01 -8.67
CA ARG A 35 4.15 6.70 -7.38
C ARG A 35 3.32 5.88 -6.39
N VAL A 36 3.79 5.82 -5.16
CA VAL A 36 3.18 5.04 -4.10
C VAL A 36 2.88 5.96 -2.92
N TYR A 37 1.64 5.93 -2.44
CA TYR A 37 1.18 6.80 -1.35
C TYR A 37 0.56 5.98 -0.23
N LEU A 38 0.81 6.39 1.00
CA LEU A 38 0.07 5.92 2.17
C LEU A 38 -1.07 6.91 2.43
N PHE A 39 -2.29 6.39 2.65
CA PHE A 39 -3.44 7.22 3.00
C PHE A 39 -4.34 6.50 3.99
N GLY A 40 -5.48 7.09 4.30
CA GLY A 40 -6.44 6.50 5.24
C GLY A 40 -6.06 6.67 6.70
N SER A 41 -6.64 5.84 7.56
CA SER A 41 -6.51 5.99 9.02
C SER A 41 -5.07 5.88 9.51
N VAL A 42 -4.25 5.03 8.90
CA VAL A 42 -2.85 4.88 9.28
C VAL A 42 -2.07 6.16 8.97
N ALA A 43 -2.34 6.79 7.82
CA ALA A 43 -1.65 8.03 7.42
C ALA A 43 -1.92 9.18 8.37
N ILE A 44 -3.11 9.25 8.96
CA ILE A 44 -3.48 10.33 9.89
C ILE A 44 -3.24 9.96 11.35
N GLY A 45 -2.71 8.78 11.61
CA GLY A 45 -2.41 8.32 12.97
C GLY A 45 -3.63 7.93 13.80
N LYS A 46 -4.81 7.81 13.19
CA LYS A 46 -6.06 7.45 13.87
C LYS A 46 -6.46 6.02 13.52
N TYR A 47 -5.63 5.06 13.90
CA TYR A 47 -5.86 3.66 13.56
C TYR A 47 -5.80 2.77 14.80
N ASN A 48 -6.36 1.58 14.67
CA ASN A 48 -6.28 0.50 15.66
C ASN A 48 -6.05 -0.83 14.92
N LEU A 49 -6.07 -1.95 15.65
CA LEU A 49 -5.84 -3.26 15.06
C LEU A 49 -6.94 -3.70 14.08
N ALA A 50 -8.07 -3.01 14.03
CA ALA A 50 -9.11 -3.27 13.03
C ALA A 50 -8.86 -2.53 11.72
N SER A 51 -7.96 -1.54 11.71
CA SER A 51 -7.65 -0.75 10.52
C SER A 51 -6.80 -1.53 9.52
N ASP A 52 -7.06 -1.33 8.23
CA ASP A 52 -6.17 -1.76 7.16
C ASP A 52 -5.17 -0.65 6.83
N VAL A 53 -4.10 -1.02 6.14
CA VAL A 53 -3.10 -0.05 5.67
C VAL A 53 -3.41 0.27 4.22
N ASP A 54 -3.93 1.46 3.95
CA ASP A 54 -4.35 1.88 2.61
C ASP A 54 -3.19 2.42 1.81
N ILE A 55 -2.92 1.80 0.67
CA ILE A 55 -1.83 2.17 -0.24
C ILE A 55 -2.42 2.49 -1.61
N LEU A 56 -2.11 3.68 -2.14
CA LEU A 56 -2.44 4.04 -3.51
C LEU A 56 -1.20 3.88 -4.38
N ILE A 57 -1.35 3.12 -5.45
CA ILE A 57 -0.29 2.93 -6.46
C ILE A 57 -0.76 3.57 -7.75
N VAL A 58 -0.05 4.61 -8.19
CA VAL A 58 -0.33 5.29 -9.45
C VAL A 58 0.65 4.78 -10.50
N THR A 59 0.12 4.08 -11.50
CA THR A 59 0.92 3.41 -12.53
C THR A 59 0.12 3.26 -13.81
N SER A 60 0.80 3.23 -14.95
CA SER A 60 0.20 2.88 -16.24
C SER A 60 0.34 1.39 -16.58
N VAL A 61 1.07 0.65 -15.74
CA VAL A 61 1.24 -0.80 -15.91
C VAL A 61 -0.05 -1.52 -15.53
N ASP A 62 -0.33 -2.62 -16.21
CA ASP A 62 -1.53 -3.42 -15.97
C ASP A 62 -1.63 -3.85 -14.50
N ARG A 63 -2.85 -3.76 -13.97
CA ARG A 63 -3.14 -4.10 -12.57
C ARG A 63 -2.65 -5.51 -12.21
N ASN A 64 -2.84 -6.48 -13.10
CA ASN A 64 -2.50 -7.87 -12.81
C ASN A 64 -0.99 -8.05 -12.67
N ILE A 65 -0.20 -7.29 -13.42
CA ILE A 65 1.26 -7.33 -13.31
C ILE A 65 1.70 -6.79 -11.96
N ILE A 66 1.11 -5.68 -11.53
CA ILE A 66 1.37 -5.07 -10.23
C ILE A 66 0.97 -6.04 -9.10
N GLN A 67 -0.24 -6.60 -9.19
CA GLN A 67 -0.74 -7.51 -8.17
C GLN A 67 0.14 -8.76 -8.06
N ASN A 68 0.57 -9.32 -9.18
CA ASN A 68 1.46 -10.48 -9.17
C ASN A 68 2.80 -10.17 -8.51
N ALA A 69 3.35 -8.99 -8.73
CA ALA A 69 4.60 -8.58 -8.09
C ALA A 69 4.44 -8.47 -6.58
N LEU A 70 3.34 -7.89 -6.12
CA LEU A 70 3.03 -7.79 -4.69
C LEU A 70 2.86 -9.18 -4.06
N ASP A 71 2.13 -10.07 -4.74
CA ASP A 71 1.89 -11.44 -4.26
C ASP A 71 3.20 -12.21 -4.13
N LYS A 72 4.09 -12.09 -5.11
CA LYS A 72 5.41 -12.74 -5.09
C LYS A 72 6.28 -12.22 -3.93
N GLY A 73 6.08 -10.97 -3.54
CA GLY A 73 6.76 -10.38 -2.40
C GLY A 73 6.11 -10.67 -1.05
N ASN A 74 5.05 -11.47 -1.03
CA ASN A 74 4.24 -11.74 0.16
C ASN A 74 3.69 -10.45 0.79
N LEU A 75 3.35 -9.49 -0.05
CA LEU A 75 2.80 -8.18 0.36
C LEU A 75 1.28 -8.20 0.17
N GLY A 76 0.59 -8.79 1.12
CA GLY A 76 -0.86 -8.85 1.14
C GLY A 76 -1.41 -8.23 2.41
N PHE A 77 -2.26 -8.98 3.13
CA PHE A 77 -2.80 -8.53 4.40
C PHE A 77 -1.72 -7.98 5.35
N PRO A 78 -1.91 -6.83 6.01
CA PRO A 78 -3.12 -6.03 6.12
C PRO A 78 -3.17 -4.82 5.16
N PHE A 79 -2.45 -4.88 4.04
CA PHE A 79 -2.44 -3.79 3.07
C PHE A 79 -3.64 -3.89 2.15
N GLU A 80 -4.27 -2.76 1.88
CA GLU A 80 -5.31 -2.62 0.87
C GLU A 80 -4.73 -1.77 -0.26
N PHE A 81 -4.46 -2.41 -1.40
CA PHE A 81 -3.83 -1.75 -2.54
C PHE A 81 -4.88 -1.21 -3.50
N HIS A 82 -4.80 0.08 -3.75
CA HIS A 82 -5.62 0.79 -4.73
C HIS A 82 -4.72 1.09 -5.93
N ILE A 83 -4.86 0.30 -6.98
CA ILE A 83 -4.02 0.42 -8.18
C ILE A 83 -4.78 1.23 -9.22
N ARG A 84 -4.25 2.40 -9.59
CA ARG A 84 -4.92 3.36 -10.46
C ARG A 84 -3.93 3.96 -11.46
N ASN A 85 -4.46 4.42 -12.62
CA ASN A 85 -3.67 5.26 -13.52
C ASN A 85 -3.80 6.74 -13.10
N GLU A 86 -3.11 7.64 -13.81
CA GLU A 86 -3.14 9.08 -13.48
C GLU A 86 -4.56 9.63 -13.40
N LYS A 87 -5.40 9.26 -14.36
CA LYS A 87 -6.77 9.76 -14.42
C LYS A 87 -7.63 9.21 -13.29
N THR A 88 -7.57 7.92 -13.04
CA THR A 88 -8.39 7.27 -12.01
C THR A 88 -7.88 7.51 -10.59
N ALA A 89 -6.63 7.96 -10.45
CA ALA A 89 -6.09 8.37 -9.16
C ALA A 89 -6.55 9.77 -8.74
N GLU A 90 -6.96 10.60 -9.69
CA GLU A 90 -7.31 12.01 -9.43
C GLU A 90 -8.31 12.19 -8.29
N PRO A 91 -9.41 11.42 -8.19
CA PRO A 91 -10.35 11.57 -7.08
C PRO A 91 -9.72 11.35 -5.70
N TYR A 92 -8.69 10.52 -5.60
CA TYR A 92 -7.96 10.31 -4.34
C TYR A 92 -7.30 11.60 -3.88
N PHE A 93 -6.61 12.29 -4.80
CA PHE A 93 -5.93 13.55 -4.46
C PHE A 93 -6.90 14.68 -4.15
N MET A 94 -8.11 14.63 -4.72
CA MET A 94 -9.13 15.64 -4.48
C MET A 94 -9.88 15.45 -3.17
N HIS A 95 -10.10 14.20 -2.74
CA HIS A 95 -11.01 13.89 -1.64
C HIS A 95 -10.36 13.31 -0.40
N VAL A 96 -9.16 12.73 -0.51
CA VAL A 96 -8.45 12.17 0.64
C VAL A 96 -7.72 13.28 1.37
N LYS A 97 -7.91 13.35 2.71
CA LYS A 97 -7.35 14.42 3.53
C LYS A 97 -5.83 14.45 3.53
N LYS A 98 -5.20 13.27 3.56
CA LYS A 98 -3.75 13.18 3.69
C LYS A 98 -3.22 12.06 2.82
N MET A 99 -2.33 12.40 1.90
CA MET A 99 -1.64 11.48 1.02
C MET A 99 -0.15 11.63 1.29
N ILE A 100 0.48 10.57 1.78
CA ILE A 100 1.90 10.58 2.10
C ILE A 100 2.65 9.84 1.01
N LEU A 101 3.46 10.55 0.23
CA LEU A 101 4.33 9.93 -0.76
C LEU A 101 5.40 9.10 -0.03
N ILE A 102 5.48 7.85 -0.40
CA ILE A 102 6.45 6.94 0.19
C ILE A 102 7.78 7.02 -0.55
#